data_9a3bb4d997bd8c4f3d624762f758e2ba
#
_entry.id   9a3bb4d997bd8c4f3d624762f758e2ba
#
_cell.length_a   1.000
_cell.length_b   1.000
_cell.length_c   1.000
_cell.angle_alpha   90.00
_cell.angle_beta   90.00
_cell.angle_gamma   90.00
#
_symmetry.space_group_name_H-M   'P 1'
#
loop_
_entity.id
_entity.type
_entity.pdbx_description
1 polymer ?
#
loop_
_entity_poly.entity_id
_entity_poly.type
_entity_poly.pdbx_seq_one_letter_code
_entity_poly.pdbx_strand_id
1 'polypeptide(L)'
;MEVENVSVTFGSGATAVEAVKNCSLTLHEGEPIGIVGESGSGKSTLARVMAGLQPPSAGQIRFRGDNVFKGNKSFQSGNRNQVQMVFQDPYGSLNPQLNGLSAVAEAVRIHSKVGKDEAEQKALELLERMGIGKLDALKKPRQLSGGQRQRVSVARALSASPTVLLADEPTSAIDQSAQAQLLKLFLGLLNDGLSIVLVSHDLGVIRYLTKRVYVMKDGVFVESGDTETVFNDPQEDYTKMLLASIPGELGKAARAKLKR
;
A
#
# COMPACT_ATOMS: atom_id res chain seq x y z
N MET A 1 10.58 5.92 -7.87
CA MET A 1 9.45 6.88 -7.90
C MET A 1 9.83 8.05 -7.02
N GLU A 2 9.56 9.27 -7.49
CA GLU A 2 9.87 10.51 -6.78
C GLU A 2 8.58 11.30 -6.57
N VAL A 3 8.31 11.70 -5.34
CA VAL A 3 7.19 12.56 -4.93
C VAL A 3 7.80 13.88 -4.49
N GLU A 4 7.45 14.99 -5.16
CA GLU A 4 8.07 16.29 -4.95
C GLU A 4 7.01 17.33 -4.58
N ASN A 5 7.06 17.82 -3.32
CA ASN A 5 6.23 18.88 -2.78
C ASN A 5 4.72 18.69 -3.06
N VAL A 6 4.24 17.44 -2.95
CA VAL A 6 2.86 17.09 -3.26
C VAL A 6 1.92 17.62 -2.19
N SER A 7 0.89 18.35 -2.64
CA SER A 7 -0.25 18.74 -1.83
C SER A 7 -1.56 18.25 -2.45
N VAL A 8 -2.54 17.95 -1.60
CA VAL A 8 -3.89 17.54 -2.02
C VAL A 8 -4.91 18.27 -1.19
N THR A 9 -5.78 19.02 -1.86
CA THR A 9 -6.89 19.75 -1.25
C THR A 9 -8.21 19.22 -1.80
N PHE A 10 -9.14 18.90 -0.91
CA PHE A 10 -10.52 18.54 -1.23
C PHE A 10 -11.45 19.70 -0.95
N GLY A 11 -12.47 19.86 -1.78
CA GLY A 11 -13.43 20.97 -1.66
C GLY A 11 -12.87 22.30 -2.18
N SER A 12 -13.57 23.38 -1.91
CA SER A 12 -13.20 24.73 -2.33
C SER A 12 -13.69 25.77 -1.32
N GLY A 13 -13.05 26.95 -1.31
CA GLY A 13 -13.42 28.05 -0.41
C GLY A 13 -13.25 27.70 1.07
N ALA A 14 -14.18 28.12 1.91
CA ALA A 14 -14.11 27.94 3.37
C ALA A 14 -14.21 26.48 3.86
N THR A 15 -14.64 25.54 2.98
CA THR A 15 -14.75 24.10 3.31
C THR A 15 -13.59 23.29 2.75
N ALA A 16 -12.56 23.93 2.20
CA ALA A 16 -11.39 23.25 1.68
C ALA A 16 -10.61 22.55 2.80
N VAL A 17 -10.31 21.26 2.59
CA VAL A 17 -9.49 20.45 3.51
C VAL A 17 -8.23 20.05 2.79
N GLU A 18 -7.09 20.51 3.27
CA GLU A 18 -5.78 20.13 2.77
C GLU A 18 -5.32 18.81 3.43
N ALA A 19 -5.59 17.71 2.75
CA ALA A 19 -5.33 16.37 3.28
C ALA A 19 -3.86 15.93 3.16
N VAL A 20 -3.11 16.51 2.21
CA VAL A 20 -1.65 16.33 2.05
C VAL A 20 -1.05 17.71 1.81
N LYS A 21 0.05 18.02 2.52
CA LYS A 21 0.66 19.35 2.56
C LYS A 21 2.15 19.23 2.29
N ASN A 22 2.57 19.58 1.08
CA ASN A 22 3.98 19.70 0.71
C ASN A 22 4.83 18.45 1.05
N CYS A 23 4.29 17.24 0.80
CA CYS A 23 4.99 15.99 1.09
C CYS A 23 5.96 15.64 -0.01
N SER A 24 7.19 15.23 0.38
CA SER A 24 8.22 14.75 -0.54
C SER A 24 8.78 13.43 -0.05
N LEU A 25 8.92 12.45 -0.96
CA LEU A 25 9.57 11.16 -0.68
C LEU A 25 10.18 10.57 -1.95
N THR A 26 11.14 9.69 -1.78
CA THR A 26 11.73 8.90 -2.86
C THR A 26 11.59 7.43 -2.54
N LEU A 27 11.13 6.64 -3.51
CA LEU A 27 11.10 5.17 -3.48
C LEU A 27 12.13 4.64 -4.49
N HIS A 28 13.12 3.92 -4.00
CA HIS A 28 14.10 3.24 -4.83
C HIS A 28 13.58 1.88 -5.31
N GLU A 29 14.18 1.34 -6.36
CA GLU A 29 13.82 0.02 -6.90
C GLU A 29 14.12 -1.08 -5.88
N GLY A 30 13.16 -2.02 -5.70
CA GLY A 30 13.27 -3.09 -4.72
C GLY A 30 13.21 -2.64 -3.25
N GLU A 31 12.90 -1.36 -3.00
CA GLU A 31 12.85 -0.83 -1.64
C GLU A 31 11.45 -0.98 -1.02
N PRO A 32 11.36 -1.49 0.23
CA PRO A 32 10.15 -1.37 1.03
C PRO A 32 10.19 -0.10 1.88
N ILE A 33 9.21 0.80 1.71
CA ILE A 33 9.03 1.97 2.57
C ILE A 33 7.68 1.91 3.30
N GLY A 34 7.64 2.47 4.51
CA GLY A 34 6.45 2.60 5.33
C GLY A 34 5.95 4.04 5.40
N ILE A 35 4.64 4.24 5.38
CA ILE A 35 3.99 5.50 5.72
C ILE A 35 3.07 5.24 6.90
N VAL A 36 3.37 5.85 8.05
CA VAL A 36 2.64 5.62 9.31
C VAL A 36 2.02 6.91 9.82
N GLY A 37 1.03 6.79 10.68
CA GLY A 37 0.34 7.90 11.34
C GLY A 37 -1.09 7.53 11.70
N GLU A 38 -1.78 8.39 12.45
CA GLU A 38 -3.17 8.18 12.84
C GLU A 38 -4.14 8.16 11.65
N SER A 39 -5.35 7.65 11.89
CA SER A 39 -6.42 7.72 10.90
C SER A 39 -6.71 9.19 10.54
N GLY A 40 -6.88 9.47 9.24
CA GLY A 40 -7.12 10.84 8.77
C GLY A 40 -5.85 11.67 8.55
N SER A 41 -4.63 11.18 8.84
CA SER A 41 -3.40 11.96 8.65
C SER A 41 -3.00 12.20 7.18
N GLY A 42 -3.71 11.64 6.20
CA GLY A 42 -3.46 11.86 4.77
C GLY A 42 -2.77 10.70 4.02
N LYS A 43 -2.37 9.62 4.71
CA LYS A 43 -1.61 8.48 4.14
C LYS A 43 -2.26 7.85 2.91
N SER A 44 -3.53 7.45 3.01
CA SER A 44 -4.27 6.84 1.90
C SER A 44 -4.47 7.80 0.73
N THR A 45 -4.60 9.11 1.02
CA THR A 45 -4.67 10.14 -0.02
C THR A 45 -3.36 10.22 -0.78
N LEU A 46 -2.22 10.26 -0.08
CA LEU A 46 -0.90 10.27 -0.71
C LEU A 46 -0.65 8.98 -1.51
N ALA A 47 -1.02 7.82 -0.98
CA ALA A 47 -0.91 6.55 -1.69
C ALA A 47 -1.73 6.54 -2.99
N ARG A 48 -2.96 7.09 -2.99
CA ARG A 48 -3.78 7.23 -4.21
C ARG A 48 -3.16 8.16 -5.24
N VAL A 49 -2.51 9.24 -4.80
CA VAL A 49 -1.78 10.13 -5.71
C VAL A 49 -0.58 9.40 -6.32
N MET A 50 0.19 8.65 -5.51
CA MET A 50 1.30 7.82 -5.99
C MET A 50 0.84 6.74 -6.96
N ALA A 51 -0.34 6.15 -6.75
CA ALA A 51 -0.97 5.19 -7.67
C ALA A 51 -1.52 5.82 -8.96
N GLY A 52 -1.46 7.14 -9.11
CA GLY A 52 -2.05 7.83 -10.25
C GLY A 52 -3.58 7.83 -10.27
N LEU A 53 -4.23 7.54 -9.14
CA LEU A 53 -5.69 7.49 -9.01
C LEU A 53 -6.31 8.85 -8.70
N GLN A 54 -5.50 9.77 -8.19
CA GLN A 54 -5.93 11.11 -7.82
C GLN A 54 -4.84 12.12 -8.18
N PRO A 55 -5.13 13.18 -8.94
CA PRO A 55 -4.15 14.20 -9.23
C PRO A 55 -3.82 15.01 -7.96
N PRO A 56 -2.57 15.45 -7.80
CA PRO A 56 -2.22 16.40 -6.75
C PRO A 56 -2.77 17.78 -7.07
N SER A 57 -3.04 18.59 -6.04
CA SER A 57 -3.41 20.01 -6.20
C SER A 57 -2.18 20.88 -6.46
N ALA A 58 -1.01 20.47 -5.96
CA ALA A 58 0.30 21.08 -6.21
C ALA A 58 1.41 20.03 -6.10
N GLY A 59 2.59 20.36 -6.62
CA GLY A 59 3.72 19.44 -6.69
C GLY A 59 3.64 18.47 -7.85
N GLN A 60 4.51 17.46 -7.86
CA GLN A 60 4.56 16.48 -8.94
C GLN A 60 5.01 15.11 -8.45
N ILE A 61 4.67 14.09 -9.24
CA ILE A 61 5.17 12.72 -9.04
C ILE A 61 5.83 12.28 -10.34
N ARG A 62 7.06 11.75 -10.22
CA ARG A 62 7.77 11.13 -11.31
C ARG A 62 7.94 9.63 -11.09
N PHE A 63 7.75 8.87 -12.14
CA PHE A 63 8.02 7.45 -12.17
C PHE A 63 8.97 7.14 -13.32
N ARG A 64 10.18 6.65 -13.00
CA ARG A 64 11.26 6.42 -13.98
C ARG A 64 11.58 7.67 -14.83
N GLY A 65 11.58 8.84 -14.18
CA GLY A 65 11.84 10.13 -14.83
C GLY A 65 10.63 10.79 -15.50
N ASP A 66 9.57 10.03 -15.80
CA ASP A 66 8.35 10.54 -16.40
C ASP A 66 7.37 11.08 -15.36
N ASN A 67 6.74 12.22 -15.63
CA ASN A 67 5.68 12.73 -14.76
C ASN A 67 4.45 11.81 -14.82
N VAL A 68 3.99 11.36 -13.64
CA VAL A 68 2.79 10.50 -13.51
C VAL A 68 1.52 11.19 -14.01
N PHE A 69 1.42 12.50 -13.82
CA PHE A 69 0.26 13.28 -14.24
C PHE A 69 0.61 14.29 -15.32
N LYS A 70 -0.28 14.43 -16.33
CA LYS A 70 -0.28 15.53 -17.28
C LYS A 70 -1.67 16.16 -17.27
N GLY A 71 -1.80 17.28 -16.56
CA GLY A 71 -3.11 17.79 -16.17
C GLY A 71 -3.84 16.76 -15.32
N ASN A 72 -5.12 16.50 -15.59
CA ASN A 72 -5.93 15.52 -14.88
C ASN A 72 -5.77 14.06 -15.38
N LYS A 73 -4.90 13.81 -16.35
CA LYS A 73 -4.64 12.45 -16.86
C LYS A 73 -3.44 11.83 -16.16
N SER A 74 -3.63 10.64 -15.59
CA SER A 74 -2.55 9.88 -14.95
C SER A 74 -1.85 8.94 -15.92
N PHE A 75 -0.58 8.64 -15.63
CA PHE A 75 0.29 7.69 -16.34
C PHE A 75 0.11 7.69 -17.85
N GLN A 76 0.93 8.47 -18.53
CA GLN A 76 0.98 8.40 -20.00
C GLN A 76 1.58 7.05 -20.41
N SER A 77 0.94 6.41 -21.38
CA SER A 77 1.31 5.21 -22.14
C SER A 77 2.39 4.30 -21.51
N GLY A 78 1.97 3.15 -20.98
CA GLY A 78 2.87 2.04 -20.62
C GLY A 78 3.22 1.92 -19.13
N ASN A 79 3.30 3.01 -18.39
CA ASN A 79 3.73 2.99 -16.99
C ASN A 79 2.59 2.67 -15.98
N ARG A 80 1.32 2.77 -16.40
CA ARG A 80 0.17 2.53 -15.50
C ARG A 80 0.14 1.13 -14.90
N ASN A 81 0.56 0.12 -15.66
CA ASN A 81 0.61 -1.26 -15.21
C ASN A 81 1.73 -1.50 -14.20
N GLN A 82 2.77 -0.65 -14.23
CA GLN A 82 3.95 -0.80 -13.39
C GLN A 82 3.70 -0.41 -11.92
N VAL A 83 2.68 0.37 -11.65
CA VAL A 83 2.30 0.81 -10.30
C VAL A 83 0.89 0.34 -10.01
N GLN A 84 0.75 -0.56 -9.04
CA GLN A 84 -0.54 -1.13 -8.65
C GLN A 84 -0.85 -0.84 -7.18
N MET A 85 -2.14 -0.81 -6.84
CA MET A 85 -2.59 -0.53 -5.48
C MET A 85 -3.51 -1.64 -4.95
N VAL A 86 -3.23 -2.05 -3.72
CA VAL A 86 -4.11 -2.89 -2.90
C VAL A 86 -4.80 -1.98 -1.90
N PHE A 87 -6.13 -1.96 -1.93
CA PHE A 87 -6.96 -1.08 -1.11
C PHE A 87 -7.23 -1.68 0.27
N GLN A 88 -7.55 -0.81 1.22
CA GLN A 88 -7.87 -1.14 2.61
C GLN A 88 -9.09 -2.07 2.74
N ASP A 89 -10.13 -1.87 1.92
CA ASP A 89 -11.31 -2.73 1.92
C ASP A 89 -11.22 -3.77 0.79
N PRO A 90 -10.82 -5.02 1.10
CA PRO A 90 -10.76 -6.07 0.09
C PRO A 90 -12.15 -6.51 -0.39
N TYR A 91 -13.20 -6.29 0.41
CA TYR A 91 -14.57 -6.64 0.02
C TYR A 91 -15.11 -5.67 -1.03
N GLY A 92 -14.99 -4.37 -0.80
CA GLY A 92 -15.40 -3.33 -1.77
C GLY A 92 -14.53 -3.30 -3.03
N SER A 93 -13.32 -3.85 -2.96
CA SER A 93 -12.41 -3.90 -4.12
C SER A 93 -12.67 -5.07 -5.08
N LEU A 94 -13.38 -6.12 -4.65
CA LEU A 94 -13.69 -7.30 -5.47
C LEU A 94 -15.15 -7.25 -5.95
N ASN A 95 -15.37 -7.56 -7.25
CA ASN A 95 -16.72 -7.69 -7.77
C ASN A 95 -17.43 -8.89 -7.10
N PRO A 96 -18.55 -8.69 -6.36
CA PRO A 96 -19.22 -9.75 -5.61
C PRO A 96 -19.84 -10.84 -6.49
N GLN A 97 -20.01 -10.59 -7.79
CA GLN A 97 -20.55 -11.56 -8.75
C GLN A 97 -19.49 -12.53 -9.28
N LEU A 98 -18.20 -12.15 -9.24
CA LEU A 98 -17.10 -12.97 -9.72
C LEU A 98 -16.52 -13.83 -8.59
N ASN A 99 -16.08 -15.05 -8.93
CA ASN A 99 -15.23 -15.82 -8.03
C ASN A 99 -13.77 -15.31 -8.08
N GLY A 100 -12.91 -15.78 -7.17
CA GLY A 100 -11.53 -15.32 -7.09
C GLY A 100 -10.76 -15.54 -8.39
N LEU A 101 -10.90 -16.70 -9.03
CA LEU A 101 -10.26 -17.03 -10.30
C LEU A 101 -10.70 -16.06 -11.41
N SER A 102 -12.01 -15.87 -11.56
CA SER A 102 -12.54 -14.97 -12.59
C SER A 102 -12.11 -13.52 -12.38
N ALA A 103 -12.06 -13.06 -11.12
CA ALA A 103 -11.63 -11.69 -10.80
C ALA A 103 -10.16 -11.44 -11.16
N VAL A 104 -9.27 -12.42 -10.94
CA VAL A 104 -7.85 -12.32 -11.31
C VAL A 104 -7.66 -12.53 -12.82
N ALA A 105 -8.37 -13.49 -13.43
CA ALA A 105 -8.29 -13.76 -14.87
C ALA A 105 -8.76 -12.56 -15.72
N GLU A 106 -9.80 -11.84 -15.27
CA GLU A 106 -10.24 -10.61 -15.91
C GLU A 106 -9.11 -9.56 -15.92
N ALA A 107 -8.43 -9.37 -14.79
CA ALA A 107 -7.31 -8.44 -14.68
C ALA A 107 -6.12 -8.88 -15.56
N VAL A 108 -5.78 -10.18 -15.58
CA VAL A 108 -4.75 -10.73 -16.49
C VAL A 108 -5.09 -10.41 -17.94
N ARG A 109 -6.34 -10.62 -18.38
CA ARG A 109 -6.77 -10.32 -19.76
C ARG A 109 -6.61 -8.85 -20.12
N ILE A 110 -6.95 -7.95 -19.20
CA ILE A 110 -6.84 -6.50 -19.42
C ILE A 110 -5.37 -6.09 -19.60
N HIS A 111 -4.48 -6.63 -18.77
CA HIS A 111 -3.07 -6.21 -18.75
C HIS A 111 -2.21 -6.92 -19.79
N SER A 112 -2.44 -8.22 -20.03
CA SER A 112 -1.59 -9.05 -20.89
C SER A 112 -2.16 -9.26 -22.29
N LYS A 113 -3.44 -8.89 -22.55
CA LYS A 113 -4.14 -9.08 -23.84
C LYS A 113 -4.14 -10.52 -24.34
N VAL A 114 -4.20 -11.50 -23.45
CA VAL A 114 -4.20 -12.93 -23.75
C VAL A 114 -5.61 -13.50 -23.88
N GLY A 115 -5.74 -14.71 -24.43
CA GLY A 115 -7.00 -15.44 -24.49
C GLY A 115 -7.54 -15.84 -23.12
N LYS A 116 -8.78 -16.34 -23.10
CA LYS A 116 -9.47 -16.72 -21.85
C LYS A 116 -8.73 -17.82 -21.09
N ASP A 117 -8.39 -18.91 -21.77
CA ASP A 117 -7.79 -20.09 -21.14
C ASP A 117 -6.40 -19.80 -20.58
N GLU A 118 -5.59 -19.03 -21.32
CA GLU A 118 -4.26 -18.58 -20.85
C GLU A 118 -4.41 -17.63 -19.65
N ALA A 119 -5.41 -16.76 -19.66
CA ALA A 119 -5.66 -15.86 -18.53
C ALA A 119 -6.09 -16.61 -17.27
N GLU A 120 -6.93 -17.63 -17.40
CA GLU A 120 -7.34 -18.49 -16.28
C GLU A 120 -6.16 -19.28 -15.71
N GLN A 121 -5.28 -19.79 -16.57
CA GLN A 121 -4.06 -20.48 -16.13
C GLN A 121 -3.14 -19.52 -15.34
N LYS A 122 -2.80 -18.36 -15.90
CA LYS A 122 -1.99 -17.35 -15.21
C LYS A 122 -2.62 -16.86 -13.91
N ALA A 123 -3.94 -16.69 -13.89
CA ALA A 123 -4.67 -16.30 -12.69
C ALA A 123 -4.57 -17.37 -11.60
N LEU A 124 -4.67 -18.66 -11.97
CA LEU A 124 -4.53 -19.76 -11.03
C LEU A 124 -3.11 -19.79 -10.42
N GLU A 125 -2.07 -19.64 -11.24
CA GLU A 125 -0.68 -19.57 -10.78
C GLU A 125 -0.46 -18.42 -9.79
N LEU A 126 -1.02 -17.23 -10.07
CA LEU A 126 -0.95 -16.07 -9.15
C LEU A 126 -1.69 -16.34 -7.84
N LEU A 127 -2.86 -16.97 -7.90
CA LEU A 127 -3.65 -17.32 -6.71
C LEU A 127 -2.94 -18.38 -5.87
N GLU A 128 -2.38 -19.42 -6.48
CA GLU A 128 -1.59 -20.45 -5.80
C GLU A 128 -0.35 -19.85 -5.14
N ARG A 129 0.35 -18.92 -5.81
CA ARG A 129 1.45 -18.16 -5.24
C ARG A 129 1.02 -17.35 -4.00
N MET A 130 -0.22 -16.86 -3.99
CA MET A 130 -0.82 -16.18 -2.82
C MET A 130 -1.41 -17.16 -1.80
N GLY A 131 -1.20 -18.47 -1.94
CA GLY A 131 -1.72 -19.50 -1.04
C GLY A 131 -3.24 -19.68 -1.13
N ILE A 132 -3.83 -19.38 -2.27
CA ILE A 132 -5.25 -19.62 -2.58
C ILE A 132 -5.32 -20.84 -3.51
N GLY A 133 -5.70 -21.99 -2.97
CA GLY A 133 -5.83 -23.23 -3.75
C GLY A 133 -7.04 -23.19 -4.69
N LYS A 134 -7.08 -24.13 -5.64
CA LYS A 134 -8.12 -24.21 -6.71
C LYS A 134 -9.54 -24.15 -6.18
N LEU A 135 -9.86 -24.87 -5.10
CA LEU A 135 -11.20 -24.89 -4.50
C LEU A 135 -11.60 -23.51 -3.95
N ASP A 136 -10.68 -22.81 -3.29
CA ASP A 136 -10.95 -21.47 -2.76
C ASP A 136 -10.97 -20.41 -3.88
N ALA A 137 -10.19 -20.58 -4.94
CA ALA A 137 -10.22 -19.73 -6.11
C ALA A 137 -11.61 -19.67 -6.81
N LEU A 138 -12.39 -20.75 -6.73
CA LEU A 138 -13.73 -20.83 -7.29
C LEU A 138 -14.82 -20.22 -6.38
N LYS A 139 -14.49 -19.82 -5.16
CA LYS A 139 -15.41 -19.18 -4.23
C LYS A 139 -15.63 -17.70 -4.58
N LYS A 140 -16.85 -17.22 -4.35
CA LYS A 140 -17.18 -15.79 -4.43
C LYS A 140 -16.65 -15.06 -3.19
N PRO A 141 -16.45 -13.74 -3.22
CA PRO A 141 -15.90 -12.96 -2.09
C PRO A 141 -16.60 -13.20 -0.75
N ARG A 142 -17.92 -13.42 -0.74
CA ARG A 142 -18.70 -13.71 0.48
C ARG A 142 -18.34 -15.05 1.15
N GLN A 143 -17.81 -15.99 0.39
CA GLN A 143 -17.46 -17.33 0.84
C GLN A 143 -15.99 -17.45 1.27
N LEU A 144 -15.21 -16.40 1.06
CA LEU A 144 -13.79 -16.31 1.42
C LEU A 144 -13.62 -15.64 2.80
N SER A 145 -12.61 -16.05 3.56
CA SER A 145 -12.20 -15.33 4.77
C SER A 145 -11.63 -13.94 4.42
N GLY A 146 -11.51 -13.05 5.41
CA GLY A 146 -10.88 -11.74 5.24
C GLY A 146 -9.48 -11.84 4.63
N GLY A 147 -8.65 -12.71 5.19
CA GLY A 147 -7.30 -12.95 4.68
C GLY A 147 -7.27 -13.58 3.28
N GLN A 148 -8.21 -14.46 2.95
CA GLN A 148 -8.33 -15.00 1.59
C GLN A 148 -8.72 -13.90 0.60
N ARG A 149 -9.70 -13.05 0.91
CA ARG A 149 -10.08 -11.90 0.07
C ARG A 149 -8.90 -10.96 -0.17
N GLN A 150 -8.14 -10.66 0.89
CA GLN A 150 -6.96 -9.80 0.78
C GLN A 150 -5.92 -10.41 -0.18
N ARG A 151 -5.64 -11.71 -0.06
CA ARG A 151 -4.69 -12.39 -0.94
C ARG A 151 -5.18 -12.47 -2.39
N VAL A 152 -6.47 -12.62 -2.64
CA VAL A 152 -7.06 -12.49 -3.99
C VAL A 152 -6.87 -11.06 -4.53
N SER A 153 -7.06 -10.03 -3.70
CA SER A 153 -6.83 -8.64 -4.11
C SER A 153 -5.37 -8.36 -4.45
N VAL A 154 -4.42 -8.94 -3.70
CA VAL A 154 -2.98 -8.88 -4.03
C VAL A 154 -2.69 -9.62 -5.33
N ALA A 155 -3.20 -10.85 -5.53
CA ALA A 155 -3.05 -11.60 -6.79
C ALA A 155 -3.55 -10.80 -8.00
N ARG A 156 -4.71 -10.12 -7.84
CA ARG A 156 -5.25 -9.24 -8.88
C ARG A 156 -4.32 -8.06 -9.19
N ALA A 157 -3.74 -7.41 -8.18
CA ALA A 157 -2.78 -6.33 -8.41
C ALA A 157 -1.52 -6.83 -9.11
N LEU A 158 -1.03 -8.03 -8.76
CA LEU A 158 0.15 -8.65 -9.37
C LEU A 158 -0.07 -9.11 -10.81
N SER A 159 -1.33 -9.24 -11.28
CA SER A 159 -1.65 -9.62 -12.66
C SER A 159 -1.11 -8.66 -13.72
N ALA A 160 -0.84 -7.42 -13.33
CA ALA A 160 -0.21 -6.42 -14.17
C ALA A 160 1.33 -6.53 -14.24
N SER A 161 1.94 -7.46 -13.52
CA SER A 161 3.40 -7.58 -13.34
C SER A 161 4.04 -6.23 -12.91
N PRO A 162 3.54 -5.61 -11.83
CA PRO A 162 4.01 -4.29 -11.42
C PRO A 162 5.44 -4.34 -10.88
N THR A 163 6.13 -3.19 -10.91
CA THR A 163 7.41 -2.99 -10.21
C THR A 163 7.23 -2.26 -8.88
N VAL A 164 6.06 -1.62 -8.68
CA VAL A 164 5.68 -0.95 -7.43
C VAL A 164 4.29 -1.40 -6.99
N LEU A 165 4.17 -1.84 -5.75
CA LEU A 165 2.92 -2.17 -5.08
C LEU A 165 2.68 -1.18 -3.93
N LEU A 166 1.59 -0.45 -4.01
CA LEU A 166 1.10 0.40 -2.93
C LEU A 166 0.08 -0.42 -2.12
N ALA A 167 0.35 -0.69 -0.87
CA ALA A 167 -0.54 -1.47 0.01
C ALA A 167 -1.11 -0.57 1.11
N ASP A 168 -2.37 -0.17 0.94
CA ASP A 168 -3.08 0.71 1.88
C ASP A 168 -3.81 -0.13 2.92
N GLU A 169 -3.32 -0.11 4.17
CA GLU A 169 -3.86 -0.83 5.32
C GLU A 169 -4.15 -2.32 5.04
N PRO A 170 -3.23 -3.10 4.43
CA PRO A 170 -3.53 -4.42 3.91
C PRO A 170 -3.84 -5.46 4.99
N THR A 171 -3.58 -5.16 6.25
CA THR A 171 -3.77 -6.06 7.39
C THR A 171 -4.92 -5.67 8.33
N SER A 172 -5.58 -4.53 8.11
CA SER A 172 -6.58 -3.97 9.04
C SER A 172 -7.86 -4.81 9.21
N ALA A 173 -8.20 -5.61 8.19
CA ALA A 173 -9.46 -6.38 8.16
C ALA A 173 -9.26 -7.90 8.30
N ILE A 174 -8.10 -8.36 8.80
CA ILE A 174 -7.75 -9.77 8.89
C ILE A 174 -7.24 -10.15 10.28
N ASP A 175 -7.40 -11.41 10.66
CA ASP A 175 -6.89 -11.95 11.93
C ASP A 175 -5.36 -12.06 11.94
N GLN A 176 -4.77 -12.23 13.12
CA GLN A 176 -3.31 -12.31 13.30
C GLN A 176 -2.64 -13.43 12.49
N SER A 177 -3.32 -14.58 12.33
CA SER A 177 -2.77 -15.71 11.57
C SER A 177 -2.71 -15.37 10.08
N ALA A 178 -3.79 -14.80 9.52
CA ALA A 178 -3.84 -14.33 8.14
C ALA A 178 -2.88 -13.16 7.89
N GLN A 179 -2.72 -12.26 8.87
CA GLN A 179 -1.73 -11.19 8.84
C GLN A 179 -0.31 -11.74 8.71
N ALA A 180 0.10 -12.69 9.56
CA ALA A 180 1.43 -13.30 9.49
C ALA A 180 1.69 -13.97 8.12
N GLN A 181 0.68 -14.64 7.56
CA GLN A 181 0.78 -15.24 6.23
C GLN A 181 0.95 -14.17 5.13
N LEU A 182 0.18 -13.09 5.17
CA LEU A 182 0.27 -11.99 4.21
C LEU A 182 1.63 -11.30 4.27
N LEU A 183 2.19 -11.08 5.47
CA LEU A 183 3.51 -10.49 5.66
C LEU A 183 4.61 -11.37 5.05
N LYS A 184 4.54 -12.70 5.22
CA LYS A 184 5.46 -13.63 4.56
C LYS A 184 5.38 -13.56 3.03
N LEU A 185 4.17 -13.42 2.47
CA LEU A 185 3.99 -13.23 1.04
C LEU A 185 4.62 -11.91 0.56
N PHE A 186 4.46 -10.82 1.30
CA PHE A 186 5.09 -9.55 0.97
C PHE A 186 6.62 -9.63 1.01
N LEU A 187 7.21 -10.32 2.00
CA LEU A 187 8.65 -10.58 2.02
C LEU A 187 9.11 -11.37 0.78
N GLY A 188 8.34 -12.37 0.35
CA GLY A 188 8.63 -13.10 -0.90
C GLY A 188 8.63 -12.18 -2.11
N LEU A 189 7.64 -11.30 -2.23
CA LEU A 189 7.54 -10.32 -3.33
C LEU A 189 8.71 -9.32 -3.32
N LEU A 190 9.14 -8.87 -2.14
CA LEU A 190 10.31 -8.00 -1.98
C LEU A 190 11.60 -8.71 -2.44
N ASN A 191 11.77 -9.98 -2.08
CA ASN A 191 12.92 -10.77 -2.52
C ASN A 191 12.93 -10.99 -4.05
N ASP A 192 11.76 -10.98 -4.69
CA ASP A 192 11.61 -11.03 -6.14
C ASP A 192 11.83 -9.65 -6.81
N GLY A 193 12.21 -8.62 -6.05
CA GLY A 193 12.55 -7.28 -6.56
C GLY A 193 11.38 -6.30 -6.63
N LEU A 194 10.19 -6.64 -6.13
CA LEU A 194 9.06 -5.71 -6.08
C LEU A 194 9.33 -4.61 -5.06
N SER A 195 9.15 -3.34 -5.43
CA SER A 195 9.14 -2.22 -4.48
C SER A 195 7.78 -2.16 -3.80
N ILE A 196 7.74 -1.97 -2.48
CA ILE A 196 6.47 -1.90 -1.73
C ILE A 196 6.40 -0.59 -0.94
N VAL A 197 5.31 0.15 -1.11
CA VAL A 197 4.92 1.24 -0.22
C VAL A 197 3.80 0.74 0.67
N LEU A 198 4.10 0.58 1.95
CA LEU A 198 3.16 0.07 2.93
C LEU A 198 2.59 1.24 3.75
N VAL A 199 1.31 1.48 3.62
CA VAL A 199 0.57 2.40 4.48
C VAL A 199 -0.07 1.59 5.60
N SER A 200 0.21 1.95 6.85
CA SER A 200 -0.38 1.27 8.00
C SER A 200 -0.39 2.16 9.24
N HIS A 201 -1.34 1.92 10.14
CA HIS A 201 -1.28 2.39 11.52
C HIS A 201 -0.66 1.33 12.47
N ASP A 202 -0.44 0.10 11.98
CA ASP A 202 0.26 -0.95 12.72
C ASP A 202 1.78 -0.80 12.56
N LEU A 203 2.39 -0.21 13.57
CA LEU A 203 3.83 0.05 13.61
C LEU A 203 4.66 -1.24 13.67
N GLY A 204 4.11 -2.34 14.21
CA GLY A 204 4.77 -3.64 14.21
C GLY A 204 4.93 -4.20 12.79
N VAL A 205 3.89 -4.05 11.97
CA VAL A 205 3.91 -4.44 10.55
C VAL A 205 4.93 -3.62 9.77
N ILE A 206 4.96 -2.29 9.99
CA ILE A 206 5.92 -1.40 9.36
C ILE A 206 7.35 -1.80 9.72
N ARG A 207 7.66 -1.96 11.01
CA ARG A 207 9.00 -2.36 11.45
C ARG A 207 9.45 -3.70 10.85
N TYR A 208 8.51 -4.62 10.69
CA TYR A 208 8.80 -5.96 10.16
C TYR A 208 9.13 -5.96 8.65
N LEU A 209 8.46 -5.10 7.87
CA LEU A 209 8.54 -5.15 6.40
C LEU A 209 9.39 -4.05 5.77
N THR A 210 9.59 -2.91 6.45
CA THR A 210 10.14 -1.72 5.79
C THR A 210 11.54 -1.36 6.28
N LYS A 211 12.34 -0.79 5.38
CA LYS A 211 13.68 -0.30 5.69
C LYS A 211 13.70 1.18 6.01
N ARG A 212 12.75 1.93 5.48
CA ARG A 212 12.60 3.37 5.70
C ARG A 212 11.15 3.68 6.00
N VAL A 213 10.93 4.62 6.91
CA VAL A 213 9.60 5.04 7.35
C VAL A 213 9.43 6.54 7.24
N TYR A 214 8.21 6.95 6.92
CA TYR A 214 7.73 8.32 6.92
C TYR A 214 6.57 8.41 7.91
N VAL A 215 6.71 9.24 8.92
CA VAL A 215 5.66 9.48 9.94
C VAL A 215 4.83 10.68 9.51
N MET A 216 3.54 10.47 9.31
CA MET A 216 2.63 11.48 8.78
C MET A 216 1.61 11.93 9.83
N LYS A 217 1.52 13.24 10.05
CA LYS A 217 0.56 13.89 10.94
C LYS A 217 -0.07 15.08 10.23
N ASP A 218 -1.39 15.22 10.28
CA ASP A 218 -2.14 16.39 9.77
C ASP A 218 -1.74 16.81 8.34
N GLY A 219 -1.45 15.83 7.49
CA GLY A 219 -1.09 16.04 6.09
C GLY A 219 0.39 16.29 5.82
N VAL A 220 1.26 16.33 6.82
CA VAL A 220 2.71 16.55 6.64
C VAL A 220 3.53 15.36 7.14
N PHE A 221 4.71 15.14 6.56
CA PHE A 221 5.71 14.27 7.16
C PHE A 221 6.42 15.01 8.29
N VAL A 222 6.25 14.52 9.51
CA VAL A 222 6.89 15.11 10.71
C VAL A 222 8.26 14.49 10.98
N GLU A 223 8.43 13.22 10.66
CA GLU A 223 9.70 12.51 10.80
C GLU A 223 9.87 11.48 9.69
N SER A 224 11.10 11.25 9.25
CA SER A 224 11.42 10.18 8.29
C SER A 224 12.87 9.73 8.47
N GLY A 225 13.12 8.47 8.16
CA GLY A 225 14.46 7.91 8.26
C GLY A 225 14.49 6.39 8.12
N ASP A 226 15.64 5.81 8.43
CA ASP A 226 15.77 4.37 8.59
C ASP A 226 14.79 3.87 9.66
N THR A 227 14.07 2.78 9.38
CA THR A 227 13.00 2.29 10.25
C THR A 227 13.50 1.98 11.65
N GLU A 228 14.64 1.29 11.79
CA GLU A 228 15.17 0.95 13.10
C GLU A 228 15.64 2.20 13.86
N THR A 229 16.19 3.19 13.17
CA THR A 229 16.60 4.46 13.78
C THR A 229 15.40 5.21 14.33
N VAL A 230 14.36 5.43 13.50
CA VAL A 230 13.13 6.16 13.93
C VAL A 230 12.42 5.43 15.07
N PHE A 231 12.39 4.09 15.05
CA PHE A 231 11.75 3.32 16.11
C PHE A 231 12.53 3.29 17.43
N ASN A 232 13.86 3.27 17.35
CA ASN A 232 14.71 3.18 18.54
C ASN A 232 15.08 4.56 19.12
N ASP A 233 15.15 5.61 18.28
CA ASP A 233 15.53 6.96 18.69
C ASP A 233 14.68 8.03 17.98
N PRO A 234 13.34 8.04 18.18
CA PRO A 234 12.46 9.03 17.57
C PRO A 234 12.80 10.43 18.07
N GLN A 235 12.87 11.40 17.16
CA GLN A 235 13.18 12.79 17.47
C GLN A 235 11.89 13.59 17.76
N GLU A 236 10.83 13.34 17.00
CA GLU A 236 9.57 14.05 17.10
C GLU A 236 8.68 13.51 18.22
N ASP A 237 8.06 14.41 18.99
CA ASP A 237 7.19 14.02 20.10
C ASP A 237 5.97 13.23 19.65
N TYR A 238 5.44 13.53 18.46
CA TYR A 238 4.36 12.76 17.88
C TYR A 238 4.78 11.31 17.58
N THR A 239 5.97 11.10 17.06
CA THR A 239 6.51 9.76 16.82
C THR A 239 6.70 9.00 18.12
N LYS A 240 7.21 9.67 19.17
CA LYS A 240 7.32 9.09 20.52
C LYS A 240 5.98 8.65 21.05
N MET A 241 4.94 9.48 20.91
CA MET A 241 3.56 9.14 21.32
C MET A 241 3.01 7.95 20.53
N LEU A 242 3.17 7.91 19.20
CA LEU A 242 2.74 6.77 18.38
C LEU A 242 3.42 5.47 18.83
N LEU A 243 4.74 5.48 19.01
CA LEU A 243 5.50 4.32 19.47
C LEU A 243 5.10 3.88 20.87
N ALA A 244 4.82 4.83 21.77
CA ALA A 244 4.35 4.55 23.13
C ALA A 244 2.97 3.87 23.17
N SER A 245 2.15 4.02 22.11
CA SER A 245 0.84 3.36 22.02
C SER A 245 0.93 1.87 21.67
N ILE A 246 2.08 1.39 21.17
CA ILE A 246 2.27 -0.02 20.80
C ILE A 246 2.20 -0.90 22.06
N PRO A 247 1.42 -2.00 22.02
CA PRO A 247 1.46 -3.00 23.08
C PRO A 247 2.82 -3.73 23.16
N GLY A 248 3.25 -4.14 24.34
CA GLY A 248 4.45 -4.94 24.53
C GLY A 248 5.73 -4.14 24.81
N GLU A 249 6.91 -4.74 24.57
CA GLU A 249 8.22 -4.20 24.96
C GLU A 249 8.59 -2.91 24.23
N LEU A 250 8.24 -2.80 22.95
CA LEU A 250 8.48 -1.58 22.15
C LEU A 250 7.78 -0.35 22.76
N GLY A 251 6.50 -0.50 23.07
CA GLY A 251 5.74 0.58 23.71
C GLY A 251 6.21 0.88 25.14
N LYS A 252 6.71 -0.12 25.91
CA LYS A 252 7.33 0.12 27.21
C LYS A 252 8.59 0.96 27.08
N ALA A 253 9.47 0.61 26.15
CA ALA A 253 10.71 1.37 25.89
C ALA A 253 10.42 2.82 25.48
N ALA A 254 9.44 3.02 24.56
CA ALA A 254 9.02 4.34 24.13
C ALA A 254 8.41 5.17 25.27
N ARG A 255 7.54 4.58 26.12
CA ARG A 255 6.96 5.26 27.31
C ARG A 255 8.03 5.66 28.33
N ALA A 256 9.09 4.88 28.49
CA ALA A 256 10.20 5.24 29.37
C ALA A 256 10.98 6.47 28.89
N LYS A 257 11.06 6.68 27.59
CA LYS A 257 11.71 7.87 26.98
C LYS A 257 10.85 9.14 27.07
N LEU A 258 9.52 9.03 27.04
CA LEU A 258 8.60 10.16 27.21
C LEU A 258 8.60 10.76 28.63
N LYS A 259 9.09 10.03 29.62
CA LYS A 259 9.15 10.47 31.03
C LYS A 259 10.46 11.18 31.40
N ARG A 260 11.40 11.28 30.48
CA ARG A 260 12.67 12.00 30.63
C ARG A 260 12.66 13.32 29.91
#